data_73946544f99e8497dfca79acd3aa9ee2
#
_entry.id   73946544f99e8497dfca79acd3aa9ee2
#
_cell.length_a   1.000
_cell.length_b   1.000
_cell.length_c   1.000
_cell.angle_alpha   90.00
_cell.angle_beta   90.00
_cell.angle_gamma   90.00
#
_symmetry.space_group_name_H-M   'P 1'
#
loop_
_entity.id
_entity.type
_entity.pdbx_description
1 polymer ?
#
loop_
_entity_poly.entity_id
_entity_poly.type
_entity_poly.pdbx_seq_one_letter_code
_entity_poly.pdbx_strand_id
1 'polypeptide(L)'
;MEALLAFAAALLTLRLAGQLGARYRATARPELLAWSAGLVAYAVAAAAIAWGEAAGWDGRAFRVYYAAGALLTAPLLGAGSLLLAGHRRAGTLALVYAGLAVGVALAVPLHGAFAPHGIPAAQDHLAFVPARLLAIVANVLGTLAVVVVALRSFRRRPLGNGLIIAGIAAAATGSGLAGLGAAGSAVGIAIGAVLLYAGFVAPARLSALPRPRFAPR
;
A
#
# COMPACT_ATOMS: atom_id res chain seq x y z
N MET A 1 3.73 22.35 -1.30
CA MET A 1 3.70 21.43 -2.46
C MET A 1 3.46 19.98 -2.05
N GLU A 2 4.07 19.52 -0.98
CA GLU A 2 3.93 18.14 -0.46
C GLU A 2 2.49 17.76 -0.11
N ALA A 3 1.72 18.67 0.51
CA ALA A 3 0.30 18.44 0.79
C ALA A 3 -0.53 18.14 -0.46
N LEU A 4 -0.29 18.86 -1.58
CA LEU A 4 -1.01 18.64 -2.84
C LEU A 4 -0.66 17.30 -3.48
N LEU A 5 0.62 16.92 -3.44
CA LEU A 5 1.07 15.61 -3.96
C LEU A 5 0.47 14.45 -3.14
N ALA A 6 0.48 14.59 -1.82
CA ALA A 6 -0.13 13.60 -0.93
C ALA A 6 -1.65 13.51 -1.13
N PHE A 7 -2.33 14.64 -1.30
CA PHE A 7 -3.76 14.68 -1.60
C PHE A 7 -4.09 14.01 -2.95
N ALA A 8 -3.31 14.30 -4.00
CA ALA A 8 -3.47 13.64 -5.29
C ALA A 8 -3.26 12.13 -5.21
N ALA A 9 -2.25 11.68 -4.44
CA ALA A 9 -2.00 10.26 -4.18
C ALA A 9 -3.18 9.61 -3.44
N ALA A 10 -3.78 10.30 -2.46
CA ALA A 10 -4.94 9.82 -1.73
C ALA A 10 -6.15 9.60 -2.68
N LEU A 11 -6.46 10.57 -3.52
CA LEU A 11 -7.58 10.47 -4.48
C LEU A 11 -7.35 9.34 -5.49
N LEU A 12 -6.15 9.22 -6.03
CA LEU A 12 -5.80 8.21 -7.02
C LEU A 12 -5.91 6.80 -6.45
N THR A 13 -5.35 6.57 -5.26
CA THR A 13 -5.40 5.27 -4.60
C THR A 13 -6.80 4.92 -4.10
N LEU A 14 -7.58 5.89 -3.65
CA LEU A 14 -8.98 5.70 -3.27
C LEU A 14 -9.84 5.30 -4.49
N ARG A 15 -9.63 5.94 -5.64
CA ARG A 15 -10.28 5.55 -6.90
C ARG A 15 -9.95 4.11 -7.28
N LEU A 16 -8.69 3.72 -7.21
CA LEU A 16 -8.28 2.34 -7.50
C LEU A 16 -8.88 1.35 -6.51
N ALA A 17 -8.87 1.68 -5.21
CA ALA A 17 -9.50 0.87 -4.17
C ALA A 17 -11.00 0.66 -4.47
N GLY A 18 -11.72 1.71 -4.85
CA GLY A 18 -13.12 1.62 -5.25
C GLY A 18 -13.35 0.71 -6.45
N GLN A 19 -12.49 0.78 -7.47
CA GLN A 19 -12.57 -0.11 -8.64
C GLN A 19 -12.34 -1.58 -8.26
N LEU A 20 -11.36 -1.87 -7.41
CA LEU A 20 -11.10 -3.24 -6.94
C LEU A 20 -12.21 -3.75 -6.03
N GLY A 21 -12.75 -2.90 -5.15
CA GLY A 21 -13.90 -3.21 -4.31
C GLY A 21 -15.17 -3.50 -5.12
N ALA A 22 -15.43 -2.75 -6.20
CA ALA A 22 -16.52 -3.03 -7.12
C ALA A 22 -16.35 -4.37 -7.84
N ARG A 23 -15.13 -4.68 -8.29
CA ARG A 23 -14.80 -5.99 -8.88
C ARG A 23 -14.95 -7.12 -7.87
N TYR A 24 -14.56 -6.90 -6.61
CA TYR A 24 -14.78 -7.88 -5.55
C TYR A 24 -16.26 -8.20 -5.38
N ARG A 25 -17.14 -7.17 -5.33
CA ARG A 25 -18.60 -7.39 -5.20
C ARG A 25 -19.17 -8.19 -6.37
N ALA A 26 -18.61 -8.04 -7.57
CA ALA A 26 -19.05 -8.77 -8.76
C ALA A 26 -18.52 -10.20 -8.86
N THR A 27 -17.33 -10.50 -8.27
CA THR A 27 -16.63 -11.77 -8.52
C THR A 27 -16.34 -12.58 -7.26
N ALA A 28 -16.53 -12.00 -6.07
CA ALA A 28 -16.22 -12.57 -4.76
C ALA A 28 -14.75 -13.07 -4.62
N ARG A 29 -13.81 -12.51 -5.40
CA ARG A 29 -12.41 -12.90 -5.38
C ARG A 29 -11.69 -12.23 -4.20
N PRO A 30 -11.22 -12.99 -3.19
CA PRO A 30 -10.74 -12.44 -1.92
C PRO A 30 -9.48 -11.55 -2.07
N GLU A 31 -8.63 -11.80 -3.06
CA GLU A 31 -7.46 -10.95 -3.33
C GLU A 31 -7.85 -9.51 -3.67
N LEU A 32 -9.00 -9.32 -4.34
CA LEU A 32 -9.49 -7.98 -4.70
C LEU A 32 -9.90 -7.19 -3.46
N LEU A 33 -10.50 -7.86 -2.47
CA LEU A 33 -10.85 -7.23 -1.19
C LEU A 33 -9.60 -6.82 -0.43
N ALA A 34 -8.60 -7.69 -0.32
CA ALA A 34 -7.36 -7.40 0.39
C ALA A 34 -6.58 -6.26 -0.27
N TRP A 35 -6.46 -6.25 -1.60
CA TRP A 35 -5.85 -5.13 -2.32
C TRP A 35 -6.64 -3.84 -2.17
N SER A 36 -7.98 -3.89 -2.24
CA SER A 36 -8.82 -2.71 -2.01
C SER A 36 -8.59 -2.14 -0.62
N ALA A 37 -8.56 -2.99 0.41
CA ALA A 37 -8.29 -2.58 1.79
C ALA A 37 -6.89 -1.97 1.96
N GLY A 38 -5.85 -2.56 1.37
CA GLY A 38 -4.50 -2.01 1.37
C GLY A 38 -4.40 -0.64 0.68
N LEU A 39 -5.13 -0.45 -0.43
CA LEU A 39 -5.17 0.83 -1.14
C LEU A 39 -6.01 1.88 -0.41
N VAL A 40 -7.07 1.47 0.32
CA VAL A 40 -7.77 2.38 1.24
C VAL A 40 -6.83 2.84 2.35
N ALA A 41 -6.06 1.92 2.95
CA ALA A 41 -5.07 2.26 3.95
C ALA A 41 -4.03 3.25 3.39
N TYR A 42 -3.53 3.01 2.17
CA TYR A 42 -2.64 3.95 1.48
C TYR A 42 -3.28 5.33 1.30
N ALA A 43 -4.53 5.38 0.84
CA ALA A 43 -5.26 6.64 0.65
C ALA A 43 -5.45 7.40 1.96
N VAL A 44 -5.78 6.70 3.05
CA VAL A 44 -5.93 7.28 4.40
C VAL A 44 -4.60 7.83 4.90
N ALA A 45 -3.49 7.09 4.70
CA ALA A 45 -2.16 7.56 5.07
C ALA A 45 -1.76 8.82 4.27
N ALA A 46 -1.99 8.82 2.96
CA ALA A 46 -1.70 9.96 2.10
C ALA A 46 -2.58 11.19 2.45
N ALA A 47 -3.85 10.96 2.79
CA ALA A 47 -4.74 12.03 3.28
C ALA A 47 -4.28 12.61 4.62
N ALA A 48 -3.80 11.76 5.54
CA ALA A 48 -3.23 12.20 6.80
C ALA A 48 -1.95 13.03 6.61
N ILE A 49 -1.09 12.65 5.63
CA ILE A 49 0.06 13.47 5.23
C ILE A 49 -0.39 14.82 4.69
N ALA A 50 -1.36 14.83 3.77
CA ALA A 50 -1.88 16.07 3.20
C ALA A 50 -2.43 17.01 4.27
N TRP A 51 -3.15 16.46 5.23
CA TRP A 51 -3.68 17.20 6.38
C TRP A 51 -2.55 17.73 7.27
N GLY A 52 -1.61 16.89 7.70
CA GLY A 52 -0.49 17.27 8.55
C GLY A 52 0.37 18.36 7.92
N GLU A 53 0.63 18.30 6.61
CA GLU A 53 1.40 19.32 5.88
C GLU A 53 0.63 20.63 5.67
N ALA A 54 -0.71 20.59 5.63
CA ALA A 54 -1.54 21.77 5.41
C ALA A 54 -1.94 22.47 6.72
N ALA A 55 -2.28 21.71 7.76
CA ALA A 55 -2.86 22.22 9.01
C ALA A 55 -1.90 22.10 10.22
N GLY A 56 -0.74 21.48 10.02
CA GLY A 56 0.19 21.12 11.09
C GLY A 56 -0.02 19.72 11.63
N TRP A 57 1.07 19.09 12.07
CA TRP A 57 1.04 17.74 12.62
C TRP A 57 0.64 17.75 14.11
N ASP A 58 -0.20 16.80 14.44
CA ASP A 58 -0.59 16.47 15.82
C ASP A 58 -0.57 14.96 16.05
N GLY A 59 -0.78 14.53 17.28
CA GLY A 59 -0.79 13.12 17.64
C GLY A 59 -1.89 12.31 16.94
N ARG A 60 -3.00 12.94 16.52
CA ARG A 60 -4.10 12.26 15.81
C ARG A 60 -3.72 12.02 14.35
N ALA A 61 -3.27 13.06 13.65
CA ALA A 61 -2.82 12.98 12.26
C ALA A 61 -1.68 11.96 12.14
N PHE A 62 -0.70 11.99 13.07
CA PHE A 62 0.40 11.04 13.10
C PHE A 62 -0.08 9.60 13.32
N ARG A 63 -1.00 9.36 14.28
CA ARG A 63 -1.55 8.00 14.51
C ARG A 63 -2.24 7.46 13.26
N VAL A 64 -3.08 8.27 12.60
CA VAL A 64 -3.77 7.86 11.37
C VAL A 64 -2.77 7.53 10.26
N TYR A 65 -1.80 8.42 10.04
CA TYR A 65 -0.71 8.21 9.08
C TYR A 65 0.04 6.92 9.37
N TYR A 66 0.47 6.71 10.62
CA TYR A 66 1.27 5.56 11.00
C TYR A 66 0.50 4.25 10.93
N ALA A 67 -0.73 4.23 11.46
CA ALA A 67 -1.60 3.05 11.40
C ALA A 67 -1.89 2.62 9.96
N ALA A 68 -2.32 3.56 9.13
CA ALA A 68 -2.71 3.27 7.76
C ALA A 68 -1.49 3.00 6.86
N GLY A 69 -0.46 3.85 6.92
CA GLY A 69 0.72 3.77 6.06
C GLY A 69 1.71 2.70 6.50
N ALA A 70 2.19 2.81 7.74
CA ALA A 70 3.26 1.95 8.21
C ALA A 70 2.79 0.56 8.66
N LEU A 71 1.58 0.43 9.20
CA LEU A 71 1.12 -0.85 9.72
C LEU A 71 0.21 -1.62 8.75
N LEU A 72 -0.63 -0.97 7.94
CA LEU A 72 -1.67 -1.68 7.18
C LEU A 72 -1.41 -1.80 5.68
N THR A 73 -0.82 -0.80 5.03
CA THR A 73 -0.74 -0.74 3.56
C THR A 73 -0.03 -1.96 2.95
N ALA A 74 1.26 -2.14 3.23
CA ALA A 74 2.06 -3.20 2.62
C ALA A 74 1.61 -4.61 3.04
N PRO A 75 1.27 -4.88 4.32
CA PRO A 75 0.77 -6.19 4.71
C PRO A 75 -0.53 -6.60 4.02
N LEU A 76 -1.48 -5.67 3.84
CA LEU A 76 -2.74 -5.97 3.16
C LEU A 76 -2.54 -6.17 1.65
N LEU A 77 -1.67 -5.40 1.00
CA LEU A 77 -1.29 -5.63 -0.39
C LEU A 77 -0.57 -6.98 -0.55
N GLY A 78 0.30 -7.34 0.38
CA GLY A 78 0.98 -8.64 0.43
C GLY A 78 -0.01 -9.79 0.60
N ALA A 79 -0.96 -9.66 1.52
CA ALA A 79 -2.02 -10.66 1.73
C ALA A 79 -2.85 -10.88 0.46
N GLY A 80 -3.22 -9.83 -0.25
CA GLY A 80 -3.90 -9.92 -1.54
C GLY A 80 -3.07 -10.67 -2.58
N SER A 81 -1.77 -10.44 -2.61
CA SER A 81 -0.86 -11.15 -3.51
C SER A 81 -0.73 -12.63 -3.15
N LEU A 82 -0.64 -12.98 -1.87
CA LEU A 82 -0.65 -14.38 -1.42
C LEU A 82 -1.98 -15.08 -1.71
N LEU A 83 -3.11 -14.40 -1.54
CA LEU A 83 -4.43 -14.92 -1.92
C LEU A 83 -4.51 -15.20 -3.42
N LEU A 84 -4.00 -14.29 -4.27
CA LEU A 84 -3.89 -14.52 -5.72
C LEU A 84 -3.02 -15.74 -6.04
N ALA A 85 -1.96 -15.98 -5.27
CA ALA A 85 -1.10 -17.16 -5.41
C ALA A 85 -1.72 -18.46 -4.86
N GLY A 86 -2.94 -18.41 -4.32
CA GLY A 86 -3.68 -19.58 -3.83
C GLY A 86 -3.54 -19.86 -2.33
N HIS A 87 -2.85 -18.99 -1.57
CA HIS A 87 -2.65 -19.16 -0.11
C HIS A 87 -3.87 -18.66 0.67
N ARG A 88 -4.92 -19.48 0.78
CA ARG A 88 -6.21 -19.10 1.42
C ARG A 88 -6.08 -18.59 2.86
N ARG A 89 -5.13 -19.14 3.64
CA ARG A 89 -4.88 -18.71 5.03
C ARG A 89 -4.42 -17.26 5.14
N ALA A 90 -3.88 -16.67 4.07
CA ALA A 90 -3.44 -15.27 4.07
C ALA A 90 -4.56 -14.28 4.40
N GLY A 91 -5.81 -14.58 4.05
CA GLY A 91 -6.96 -13.75 4.40
C GLY A 91 -7.21 -13.68 5.90
N THR A 92 -7.27 -14.85 6.57
CA THR A 92 -7.46 -14.92 8.04
C THR A 92 -6.28 -14.25 8.78
N LEU A 93 -5.04 -14.54 8.34
CA LEU A 93 -3.85 -13.92 8.95
C LEU A 93 -3.86 -12.40 8.79
N ALA A 94 -4.30 -11.88 7.63
CA ALA A 94 -4.42 -10.46 7.40
C ALA A 94 -5.45 -9.78 8.31
N LEU A 95 -6.58 -10.45 8.58
CA LEU A 95 -7.60 -9.92 9.51
C LEU A 95 -7.09 -9.89 10.95
N VAL A 96 -6.46 -10.96 11.41
CA VAL A 96 -5.86 -11.01 12.77
C VAL A 96 -4.77 -9.95 12.90
N TYR A 97 -3.91 -9.84 11.89
CA TYR A 97 -2.86 -8.82 11.84
C TYR A 97 -3.44 -7.40 11.85
N ALA A 98 -4.49 -7.14 11.05
CA ALA A 98 -5.11 -5.82 10.99
C ALA A 98 -5.70 -5.41 12.35
N GLY A 99 -6.33 -6.34 13.06
CA GLY A 99 -6.80 -6.12 14.43
C GLY A 99 -5.66 -5.79 15.39
N LEU A 100 -4.55 -6.56 15.34
CA LEU A 100 -3.35 -6.29 16.12
C LEU A 100 -2.75 -4.91 15.79
N ALA A 101 -2.61 -4.59 14.50
CA ALA A 101 -2.04 -3.33 14.03
C ALA A 101 -2.84 -2.11 14.51
N VAL A 102 -4.17 -2.18 14.42
CA VAL A 102 -5.06 -1.14 14.92
C VAL A 102 -4.96 -1.04 16.45
N GLY A 103 -4.97 -2.17 17.17
CA GLY A 103 -4.80 -2.19 18.61
C GLY A 103 -3.48 -1.55 19.06
N VAL A 104 -2.37 -1.90 18.42
CA VAL A 104 -1.05 -1.30 18.68
C VAL A 104 -1.06 0.19 18.37
N ALA A 105 -1.63 0.62 17.23
CA ALA A 105 -1.68 2.03 16.86
C ALA A 105 -2.49 2.89 17.85
N LEU A 106 -3.52 2.32 18.46
CA LEU A 106 -4.34 3.02 19.47
C LEU A 106 -3.70 3.03 20.85
N ALA A 107 -3.09 1.92 21.26
CA ALA A 107 -2.61 1.72 22.62
C ALA A 107 -1.22 2.33 22.90
N VAL A 108 -0.34 2.39 21.87
CA VAL A 108 1.04 2.86 22.09
C VAL A 108 1.07 4.35 22.40
N PRO A 109 1.74 4.77 23.49
CA PRO A 109 1.90 6.19 23.81
C PRO A 109 2.78 6.89 22.77
N LEU A 110 2.43 8.15 22.47
CA LEU A 110 3.24 9.04 21.65
C LEU A 110 4.09 9.93 22.56
N HIS A 111 5.31 10.20 22.11
CA HIS A 111 6.27 11.04 22.82
C HIS A 111 6.66 12.26 21.97
N GLY A 112 7.17 13.30 22.63
CA GLY A 112 7.69 14.48 21.96
C GLY A 112 6.62 15.41 21.37
N ALA A 113 7.05 16.60 20.97
CA ALA A 113 6.23 17.57 20.27
C ALA A 113 6.33 17.36 18.75
N PHE A 114 5.24 17.62 18.04
CA PHE A 114 5.21 17.51 16.59
C PHE A 114 5.64 18.84 15.96
N ALA A 115 6.53 18.76 14.97
CA ALA A 115 6.87 19.91 14.14
C ALA A 115 5.66 20.32 13.28
N PRO A 116 5.47 21.62 13.00
CA PRO A 116 4.33 22.07 12.21
C PRO A 116 4.35 21.60 10.76
N HIS A 117 5.53 21.32 10.21
CA HIS A 117 5.73 20.88 8.82
C HIS A 117 6.77 19.76 8.76
N GLY A 118 6.70 18.98 7.70
CA GLY A 118 7.52 17.79 7.48
C GLY A 118 6.91 16.56 8.14
N ILE A 119 6.96 15.41 7.42
CA ILE A 119 6.38 14.16 7.94
C ILE A 119 7.16 13.73 9.19
N PRO A 120 6.48 13.56 10.36
CA PRO A 120 7.19 13.22 11.59
C PRO A 120 7.89 11.87 11.52
N ALA A 121 9.14 11.81 11.92
CA ALA A 121 9.90 10.59 11.97
C ALA A 121 9.42 9.68 13.12
N ALA A 122 9.12 8.42 12.80
CA ALA A 122 8.54 7.50 13.77
C ALA A 122 9.42 7.23 15.01
N GLN A 123 10.75 7.33 14.87
CA GLN A 123 11.69 7.15 15.97
C GLN A 123 11.61 8.25 17.04
N ASP A 124 11.13 9.43 16.65
CA ASP A 124 11.06 10.58 17.58
C ASP A 124 9.77 10.54 18.42
N HIS A 125 8.78 9.77 17.97
CA HIS A 125 7.45 9.75 18.57
C HIS A 125 7.02 8.39 19.11
N LEU A 126 7.65 7.30 18.69
CA LEU A 126 7.28 5.93 19.07
C LEU A 126 8.47 5.15 19.61
N ALA A 127 8.24 4.42 20.71
CA ALA A 127 9.16 3.40 21.18
C ALA A 127 9.36 2.31 20.09
N PHE A 128 10.56 1.67 20.11
CA PHE A 128 10.87 0.65 19.11
C PHE A 128 9.89 -0.53 19.17
N VAL A 129 9.59 -1.02 20.35
CA VAL A 129 8.64 -2.11 20.60
C VAL A 129 7.39 -1.54 21.25
N PRO A 130 6.18 -1.97 20.82
CA PRO A 130 5.87 -2.92 19.74
C PRO A 130 5.70 -2.28 18.36
N ALA A 131 5.41 -0.98 18.27
CA ALA A 131 4.88 -0.35 17.06
C ALA A 131 5.87 -0.38 15.88
N ARG A 132 7.11 0.08 16.10
CA ARG A 132 8.11 0.17 15.03
C ARG A 132 8.59 -1.19 14.58
N LEU A 133 8.81 -2.12 15.51
CA LEU A 133 9.19 -3.49 15.17
C LEU A 133 8.10 -4.17 14.34
N LEU A 134 6.82 -4.03 14.75
CA LEU A 134 5.68 -4.58 14.01
C LEU A 134 5.61 -3.99 12.59
N ALA A 135 5.77 -2.67 12.45
CA ALA A 135 5.77 -2.00 11.16
C ALA A 135 6.89 -2.52 10.24
N ILE A 136 8.12 -2.62 10.74
CA ILE A 136 9.28 -3.10 9.97
C ILE A 136 9.03 -4.52 9.46
N VAL A 137 8.68 -5.44 10.36
CA VAL A 137 8.48 -6.85 10.01
C VAL A 137 7.34 -6.99 8.99
N ALA A 138 6.22 -6.33 9.26
CA ALA A 138 5.04 -6.45 8.41
C ALA A 138 5.24 -5.80 7.03
N ASN A 139 5.92 -4.65 6.95
CA ASN A 139 6.25 -4.03 5.66
C ASN A 139 7.22 -4.89 4.85
N VAL A 140 8.25 -5.46 5.47
CA VAL A 140 9.19 -6.36 4.78
C VAL A 140 8.45 -7.58 4.24
N LEU A 141 7.67 -8.26 5.07
CA LEU A 141 6.93 -9.45 4.65
C LEU A 141 5.86 -9.14 3.59
N GLY A 142 5.11 -8.04 3.77
CA GLY A 142 4.10 -7.59 2.82
C GLY A 142 4.70 -7.24 1.46
N THR A 143 5.78 -6.46 1.45
CA THR A 143 6.51 -6.06 0.23
C THR A 143 7.09 -7.28 -0.48
N LEU A 144 7.76 -8.19 0.25
CA LEU A 144 8.29 -9.42 -0.32
C LEU A 144 7.19 -10.28 -0.95
N ALA A 145 6.04 -10.41 -0.28
CA ALA A 145 4.91 -11.15 -0.83
C ALA A 145 4.43 -10.57 -2.18
N VAL A 146 4.28 -9.24 -2.27
CA VAL A 146 3.90 -8.60 -3.55
C VAL A 146 4.95 -8.82 -4.62
N VAL A 147 6.22 -8.56 -4.31
CA VAL A 147 7.32 -8.67 -5.28
C VAL A 147 7.48 -10.11 -5.78
N VAL A 148 7.48 -11.09 -4.88
CA VAL A 148 7.62 -12.51 -5.27
C VAL A 148 6.46 -12.95 -6.17
N VAL A 149 5.22 -12.59 -5.83
CA VAL A 149 4.07 -12.97 -6.66
C VAL A 149 4.08 -12.23 -8.00
N ALA A 150 4.45 -10.96 -8.03
CA ALA A 150 4.59 -10.19 -9.28
C ALA A 150 5.68 -10.79 -10.18
N LEU A 151 6.83 -11.19 -9.62
CA LEU A 151 7.90 -11.85 -10.38
C LEU A 151 7.45 -13.21 -10.92
N ARG A 152 6.79 -14.05 -10.10
CA ARG A 152 6.28 -15.37 -10.55
C ARG A 152 5.26 -15.23 -11.67
N SER A 153 4.46 -14.18 -11.67
CA SER A 153 3.45 -13.90 -12.69
C SER A 153 3.94 -12.96 -13.81
N PHE A 154 5.23 -12.58 -13.80
CA PHE A 154 5.78 -11.54 -14.68
C PHE A 154 5.56 -11.86 -16.17
N ARG A 155 5.78 -13.10 -16.58
CA ARG A 155 5.58 -13.51 -17.99
C ARG A 155 4.14 -13.35 -18.48
N ARG A 156 3.15 -13.41 -17.58
CA ARG A 156 1.72 -13.28 -17.94
C ARG A 156 1.28 -11.83 -18.08
N ARG A 157 1.90 -10.92 -17.29
CA ARG A 157 1.58 -9.48 -17.24
C ARG A 157 2.84 -8.64 -17.05
N PRO A 158 3.78 -8.63 -18.01
CA PRO A 158 5.10 -8.02 -17.79
C PRO A 158 5.01 -6.52 -17.48
N LEU A 159 4.20 -5.77 -18.24
CA LEU A 159 4.01 -4.34 -18.01
C LEU A 159 3.31 -4.07 -16.66
N GLY A 160 2.19 -4.74 -16.39
CA GLY A 160 1.45 -4.54 -15.14
C GLY A 160 2.27 -4.89 -13.90
N ASN A 161 2.95 -6.04 -13.90
CA ASN A 161 3.78 -6.46 -12.78
C ASN A 161 5.05 -5.60 -12.63
N GLY A 162 5.66 -5.16 -13.73
CA GLY A 162 6.78 -4.22 -13.70
C GLY A 162 6.39 -2.89 -13.06
N LEU A 163 5.24 -2.34 -13.43
CA LEU A 163 4.71 -1.11 -12.83
C LEU A 163 4.34 -1.28 -11.35
N ILE A 164 3.80 -2.44 -10.95
CA ILE A 164 3.51 -2.74 -9.54
C ILE A 164 4.83 -2.79 -8.74
N ILE A 165 5.86 -3.48 -9.23
CA ILE A 165 7.16 -3.56 -8.55
C ILE A 165 7.78 -2.16 -8.43
N ALA A 166 7.79 -1.38 -9.52
CA ALA A 166 8.31 -0.03 -9.51
C ALA A 166 7.51 0.89 -8.57
N GLY A 167 6.17 0.74 -8.54
CA GLY A 167 5.28 1.50 -7.66
C GLY A 167 5.54 1.20 -6.19
N ILE A 168 5.72 -0.07 -5.84
CA ILE A 168 6.08 -0.47 -4.47
C ILE A 168 7.48 0.04 -4.10
N ALA A 169 8.46 -0.05 -4.99
CA ALA A 169 9.80 0.48 -4.74
C ALA A 169 9.75 1.99 -4.49
N ALA A 170 9.03 2.76 -5.31
CA ALA A 170 8.86 4.20 -5.14
C ALA A 170 8.15 4.53 -3.81
N ALA A 171 7.07 3.83 -3.47
CA ALA A 171 6.36 4.02 -2.22
C ALA A 171 7.22 3.65 -1.00
N ALA A 172 7.98 2.55 -1.08
CA ALA A 172 8.89 2.13 -0.01
C ALA A 172 10.04 3.13 0.20
N THR A 173 10.59 3.69 -0.89
CA THR A 173 11.61 4.75 -0.82
C THR A 173 11.02 6.01 -0.17
N GLY A 174 9.84 6.48 -0.62
CA GLY A 174 9.17 7.63 -0.03
C GLY A 174 8.86 7.44 1.45
N SER A 175 8.35 6.26 1.82
CA SER A 175 8.07 5.92 3.23
C SER A 175 9.34 5.78 4.07
N GLY A 176 10.42 5.25 3.50
CA GLY A 176 11.74 5.18 4.16
C GLY A 176 12.31 6.57 4.42
N LEU A 177 12.25 7.46 3.43
CA LEU A 177 12.67 8.86 3.58
C LEU A 177 11.83 9.59 4.63
N ALA A 178 10.49 9.38 4.64
CA ALA A 178 9.61 9.91 5.68
C ALA A 178 9.99 9.39 7.07
N GLY A 179 10.28 8.09 7.19
CA GLY A 179 10.74 7.48 8.44
C GLY A 179 12.05 8.05 8.97
N LEU A 180 12.88 8.64 8.11
CA LEU A 180 14.13 9.31 8.44
C LEU A 180 13.98 10.84 8.57
N GLY A 181 12.77 11.39 8.43
CA GLY A 181 12.54 12.84 8.44
C GLY A 181 13.09 13.58 7.20
N ALA A 182 13.39 12.85 6.12
CA ALA A 182 13.96 13.45 4.92
C ALA A 182 12.90 14.12 4.04
N ALA A 183 13.23 15.28 3.47
CA ALA A 183 12.36 16.01 2.55
C ALA A 183 12.12 15.21 1.25
N GLY A 184 11.00 15.50 0.57
CA GLY A 184 10.65 14.88 -0.72
C GLY A 184 10.01 13.50 -0.63
N SER A 185 9.71 13.01 0.56
CA SER A 185 9.05 11.72 0.78
C SER A 185 7.67 11.64 0.11
N ALA A 186 6.90 12.74 0.09
CA ALA A 186 5.59 12.81 -0.58
C ALA A 186 5.68 12.57 -2.10
N VAL A 187 6.81 12.93 -2.73
CA VAL A 187 7.04 12.65 -4.15
C VAL A 187 7.12 11.15 -4.41
N GLY A 188 7.90 10.42 -3.61
CA GLY A 188 8.00 8.96 -3.71
C GLY A 188 6.65 8.26 -3.49
N ILE A 189 5.88 8.74 -2.52
CA ILE A 189 4.52 8.26 -2.24
C ILE A 189 3.60 8.54 -3.45
N ALA A 190 3.62 9.73 -4.02
CA ALA A 190 2.79 10.08 -5.17
C ALA A 190 3.16 9.26 -6.42
N ILE A 191 4.45 9.11 -6.73
CA ILE A 191 4.94 8.27 -7.83
C ILE A 191 4.50 6.81 -7.60
N GLY A 192 4.63 6.31 -6.38
CA GLY A 192 4.17 4.96 -6.01
C GLY A 192 2.68 4.77 -6.30
N ALA A 193 1.84 5.73 -5.93
CA ALA A 193 0.41 5.70 -6.21
C ALA A 193 0.09 5.65 -7.71
N VAL A 194 0.76 6.47 -8.53
CA VAL A 194 0.58 6.51 -9.99
C VAL A 194 0.99 5.17 -10.62
N LEU A 195 2.15 4.65 -10.26
CA LEU A 195 2.66 3.40 -10.80
C LEU A 195 1.82 2.19 -10.37
N LEU A 196 1.36 2.14 -9.12
CA LEU A 196 0.43 1.11 -8.67
C LEU A 196 -0.89 1.19 -9.45
N TYR A 197 -1.46 2.40 -9.60
CA TYR A 197 -2.68 2.57 -10.40
C TYR A 197 -2.48 2.04 -11.83
N ALA A 198 -1.43 2.49 -12.50
CA ALA A 198 -1.11 2.07 -13.86
C ALA A 198 -0.90 0.54 -13.94
N GLY A 199 -0.20 -0.06 -12.96
CA GLY A 199 0.07 -1.49 -12.91
C GLY A 199 -1.18 -2.36 -12.72
N PHE A 200 -2.10 -1.93 -11.85
CA PHE A 200 -3.36 -2.66 -11.64
C PHE A 200 -4.33 -2.53 -12.82
N VAL A 201 -4.31 -1.39 -13.52
CA VAL A 201 -5.18 -1.12 -14.67
C VAL A 201 -4.60 -1.66 -15.99
N ALA A 202 -3.28 -1.85 -16.07
CA ALA A 202 -2.60 -2.35 -17.27
C ALA A 202 -3.23 -3.66 -17.79
N PRO A 203 -3.52 -3.78 -19.09
CA PRO A 203 -4.11 -4.99 -19.66
C PRO A 203 -3.17 -6.19 -19.50
N ALA A 204 -3.74 -7.36 -19.21
CA ALA A 204 -3.01 -8.61 -19.40
C ALA A 204 -2.72 -8.75 -20.91
N ARG A 205 -1.51 -9.18 -21.28
CA ARG A 205 -1.28 -9.58 -22.68
C ARG A 205 -2.27 -10.71 -22.99
N LEU A 206 -3.27 -10.38 -23.78
CA LEU A 206 -4.04 -11.42 -24.46
C LEU A 206 -3.05 -12.16 -25.33
N SER A 207 -2.87 -13.45 -25.08
CA SER A 207 -2.23 -14.35 -26.01
C SER A 207 -3.14 -14.45 -27.23
N ALA A 208 -3.16 -13.45 -28.07
CA ALA A 208 -3.77 -13.46 -29.38
C ALA A 208 -2.80 -14.20 -30.32
N LEU A 209 -2.63 -15.50 -30.09
CA LEU A 209 -2.33 -16.39 -31.19
C LEU A 209 -3.69 -16.79 -31.77
N PRO A 210 -3.99 -16.45 -33.04
CA PRO A 210 -5.15 -17.00 -33.72
C PRO A 210 -5.01 -18.50 -33.68
N ARG A 211 -5.98 -19.22 -33.08
CA ARG A 211 -6.06 -20.68 -33.25
C ARG A 211 -6.18 -20.95 -34.72
N PRO A 212 -5.29 -21.74 -35.33
CA PRO A 212 -5.48 -22.14 -36.72
C PRO A 212 -6.82 -22.85 -36.80
N ARG A 213 -7.75 -22.29 -37.60
CA ARG A 213 -8.96 -22.98 -37.98
C ARG A 213 -8.53 -24.13 -38.89
N PHE A 214 -8.39 -25.33 -38.34
CA PHE A 214 -8.37 -26.54 -39.19
C PHE A 214 -9.78 -26.64 -39.77
N ALA A 215 -9.90 -26.40 -41.09
CA ALA A 215 -11.08 -26.74 -41.84
C ALA A 215 -11.17 -28.28 -41.90
N PRO A 216 -12.32 -28.87 -41.58
CA PRO A 216 -12.53 -30.29 -41.83
C PRO A 216 -12.58 -30.52 -43.34
N ARG A 217 -11.85 -31.56 -43.83
CA ARG A 217 -12.02 -32.11 -45.15
C ARG A 217 -13.19 -33.06 -45.16
#